data_6db386f6be306063cab0edc5510356b2
#
_entry.id   6db386f6be306063cab0edc5510356b2
#
_cell.length_a   1.000
_cell.length_b   1.000
_cell.length_c   1.000
_cell.angle_alpha   90.00
_cell.angle_beta   90.00
_cell.angle_gamma   90.00
#
_symmetry.space_group_name_H-M   'P 1'
#
loop_
_entity.id
_entity.type
_entity.pdbx_description
1 polymer ?
#
loop_
_entity_poly.entity_id
_entity_poly.type
_entity_poly.pdbx_seq_one_letter_code
_entity_poly.pdbx_strand_id
1 'polypeptide(L)'
;QHHDGRRDPQTRAGGVKYMFPETNPAPGFKMHPEHKVETRLYQGKVSVHADGTPVAETKYAVVVEETNHAPVYYIPFDDIDEQLLTPSTHVTRCPFKGKARYWNLKIGEHEIDNAVWAYETPYDEVLELAGLAAFFPNKVAVEVSDG
;
A
#
# COMPACT_ATOMS: atom_id res chain seq x y z
N GLN A 1 -2.87 -7.71 -25.58
CA GLN A 1 -3.55 -8.22 -25.79
C GLN A 1 -3.58 -8.41 -25.70
N HIS A 2 -3.17 -8.00 -25.94
CA HIS A 2 -3.98 -8.43 -26.19
C HIS A 2 -3.87 -8.61 -26.45
N HIS A 3 -3.50 -8.07 -26.96
CA HIS A 3 -4.33 -8.45 -27.66
C HIS A 3 -4.16 -8.48 -28.11
N ASP A 4 -3.80 -7.74 -28.76
CA ASP A 4 -4.48 -7.98 -29.56
C ASP A 4 -4.68 -7.76 -29.67
N GLY A 5 -4.39 -7.28 -29.84
CA GLY A 5 -5.31 -7.34 -30.30
C GLY A 5 -5.44 -6.93 -30.31
N ARG A 6 -5.40 -6.54 -30.45
CA ARG A 6 -6.31 -6.63 -30.75
C ARG A 6 -6.94 -6.41 -30.58
N ARG A 7 -6.74 -5.71 -30.80
CA ARG A 7 -8.04 -5.79 -31.01
C ARG A 7 -8.46 -5.13 -30.75
N ASP A 8 -8.32 -4.53 -30.97
CA ASP A 8 -9.45 -4.32 -31.04
C ASP A 8 -9.71 -3.80 -30.69
N PRO A 9 -9.54 -3.41 -30.94
CA PRO A 9 -10.43 -3.16 -30.84
C PRO A 9 -10.77 -2.84 -30.46
N GLN A 10 -10.84 -2.66 -30.30
CA GLN A 10 -11.76 -2.96 -30.16
C GLN A 10 -12.18 -3.02 -29.94
N THR A 11 -11.98 -2.71 -30.08
CA THR A 11 -12.74 -3.19 -30.07
C THR A 11 -13.12 -3.28 -29.99
N ARG A 12 -13.33 -3.30 -30.14
CA ARG A 12 -14.17 -3.65 -30.32
C ARG A 12 -14.74 -3.31 -30.25
N ALA A 13 -14.44 -3.72 -30.36
CA ALA A 13 -15.16 -3.30 -30.69
C ALA A 13 -15.90 -2.67 -30.04
N GLY A 14 -16.23 -2.57 -30.31
CA GLY A 14 -17.08 -1.66 -29.66
C GLY A 14 -16.51 -1.26 -28.38
N GLY A 15 -16.92 -1.37 -27.44
CA GLY A 15 -16.43 -0.92 -26.21
C GLY A 15 -14.97 -1.16 -25.95
N VAL A 16 -14.17 -0.64 -26.75
CA VAL A 16 -12.75 -0.90 -26.64
C VAL A 16 -12.06 -0.12 -25.52
N LYS A 17 -12.78 0.62 -24.72
CA LYS A 17 -12.14 1.34 -23.63
C LYS A 17 -11.48 0.43 -22.62
N TYR A 18 -11.79 -0.84 -22.62
CA TYR A 18 -11.09 -1.78 -21.78
C TYR A 18 -9.61 -1.90 -22.13
N MET A 19 -9.23 -1.38 -23.25
CA MET A 19 -7.85 -1.36 -23.68
C MET A 19 -7.00 -0.44 -22.81
N PHE A 20 -7.63 0.48 -22.09
CA PHE A 20 -6.92 1.48 -21.29
C PHE A 20 -7.50 1.47 -19.88
N PRO A 21 -6.63 1.46 -18.88
CA PRO A 21 -7.14 1.58 -17.52
C PRO A 21 -7.88 2.90 -17.35
N GLU A 22 -8.96 2.83 -16.63
CA GLU A 22 -9.70 4.05 -16.32
C GLU A 22 -8.90 4.88 -15.32
N THR A 23 -8.98 6.19 -15.44
CA THR A 23 -8.35 7.05 -14.46
C THR A 23 -9.15 7.03 -13.18
N ASN A 24 -8.43 7.19 -12.07
CA ASN A 24 -9.03 7.16 -10.75
C ASN A 24 -8.32 8.19 -9.86
N PRO A 25 -8.48 9.48 -10.16
CA PRO A 25 -7.79 10.51 -9.40
C PRO A 25 -8.34 10.63 -7.99
N ALA A 26 -7.46 11.00 -7.05
CA ALA A 26 -7.85 11.19 -5.67
C ALA A 26 -8.75 12.42 -5.55
N PRO A 27 -9.93 12.27 -4.91
CA PRO A 27 -10.83 13.43 -4.77
C PRO A 27 -10.35 14.47 -3.78
N GLY A 28 -9.47 14.10 -2.84
CA GLY A 28 -9.08 15.00 -1.76
C GLY A 28 -8.33 16.24 -2.21
N PHE A 29 -7.60 16.16 -3.33
CA PHE A 29 -6.79 17.30 -3.78
C PHE A 29 -7.64 18.45 -4.32
N LYS A 30 -8.86 18.19 -4.74
CA LYS A 30 -9.77 19.25 -5.15
C LYS A 30 -10.20 20.10 -3.95
N MET A 31 -10.42 19.45 -2.82
CA MET A 31 -10.87 20.15 -1.62
C MET A 31 -9.70 20.71 -0.82
N HIS A 32 -8.53 20.10 -0.95
CA HIS A 32 -7.34 20.47 -0.18
C HIS A 32 -6.14 20.53 -1.12
N PRO A 33 -6.11 21.51 -2.02
CA PRO A 33 -5.02 21.59 -3.01
C PRO A 33 -3.64 21.84 -2.40
N GLU A 34 -3.61 22.35 -1.16
CA GLU A 34 -2.35 22.58 -0.46
C GLU A 34 -1.76 21.29 0.12
N HIS A 35 -2.57 20.24 0.22
CA HIS A 35 -2.11 18.98 0.81
C HIS A 35 -1.22 18.22 -0.19
N LYS A 36 -0.07 17.73 0.29
CA LYS A 36 0.88 17.03 -0.56
C LYS A 36 1.09 15.62 -0.07
N VAL A 37 1.14 14.69 -1.00
CA VAL A 37 1.47 13.28 -0.74
C VAL A 37 2.50 12.91 -1.79
N GLU A 38 3.71 12.57 -1.34
CA GLU A 38 4.80 12.23 -2.22
C GLU A 38 5.33 10.86 -1.87
N THR A 39 5.67 10.07 -2.89
CA THR A 39 6.20 8.73 -2.72
C THR A 39 7.58 8.66 -3.35
N ARG A 40 8.46 7.86 -2.74
CA ARG A 40 9.76 7.57 -3.34
C ARG A 40 10.28 6.24 -2.83
N LEU A 41 11.12 5.61 -3.62
CA LEU A 41 11.78 4.39 -3.20
C LEU A 41 12.78 4.74 -2.09
N TYR A 42 12.70 4.01 -1.00
CA TYR A 42 13.63 4.22 0.10
C TYR A 42 14.94 3.46 -0.17
N GLN A 43 16.07 4.13 -0.03
CA GLN A 43 17.39 3.60 -0.38
C GLN A 43 18.06 2.88 0.79
N GLY A 44 17.30 2.24 1.63
CA GLY A 44 17.84 1.53 2.78
C GLY A 44 17.03 0.30 3.10
N LYS A 45 17.15 -0.16 4.32
CA LYS A 45 16.46 -1.36 4.77
C LYS A 45 15.40 -1.00 5.82
N VAL A 46 14.24 -1.63 5.71
CA VAL A 46 13.17 -1.51 6.70
C VAL A 46 12.90 -2.89 7.27
N SER A 47 12.88 -2.99 8.58
CA SER A 47 12.62 -4.25 9.29
C SER A 47 11.47 -4.05 10.27
N VAL A 48 10.63 -5.08 10.41
CA VAL A 48 9.49 -5.04 11.31
C VAL A 48 9.55 -6.25 12.22
N HIS A 49 9.40 -6.02 13.51
CA HIS A 49 9.34 -7.07 14.53
C HIS A 49 8.10 -6.85 15.39
N ALA A 50 7.51 -7.96 15.84
CA ALA A 50 6.39 -7.91 16.78
C ALA A 50 6.69 -8.94 17.87
N ASP A 51 6.69 -8.48 19.12
CA ASP A 51 7.01 -9.33 20.29
C ASP A 51 8.29 -10.13 20.06
N GLY A 52 9.29 -9.48 19.48
CA GLY A 52 10.58 -10.11 19.22
C GLY A 52 10.62 -11.02 18.00
N THR A 53 9.51 -11.22 17.33
CA THR A 53 9.42 -12.09 16.15
C THR A 53 9.59 -11.26 14.88
N PRO A 54 10.50 -11.66 13.96
CA PRO A 54 10.61 -10.96 12.68
C PRO A 54 9.33 -11.12 11.86
N VAL A 55 8.81 -10.02 11.34
CA VAL A 55 7.58 -9.99 10.55
C VAL A 55 7.87 -9.64 9.10
N ALA A 56 8.80 -8.73 8.88
CA ALA A 56 9.11 -8.26 7.53
C ALA A 56 10.51 -7.67 7.49
N GLU A 57 11.11 -7.74 6.31
CA GLU A 57 12.39 -7.07 6.06
C GLU A 57 12.48 -6.82 4.56
N THR A 58 12.77 -5.58 4.17
CA THR A 58 12.83 -5.23 2.76
C THR A 58 13.90 -4.18 2.50
N LYS A 59 14.46 -4.23 1.29
CA LYS A 59 15.30 -3.16 0.72
C LYS A 59 14.55 -2.41 -0.37
N TYR A 60 13.26 -2.66 -0.51
CA TYR A 60 12.44 -2.09 -1.58
C TYR A 60 11.22 -1.36 -1.05
N ALA A 61 11.35 -0.75 0.12
CA ALA A 61 10.24 0.00 0.69
C ALA A 61 9.99 1.28 -0.12
N VAL A 62 8.73 1.67 -0.16
CA VAL A 62 8.34 2.98 -0.68
C VAL A 62 7.97 3.84 0.52
N VAL A 63 8.62 4.99 0.65
CA VAL A 63 8.30 5.91 1.73
C VAL A 63 7.31 6.95 1.20
N VAL A 64 6.28 7.20 1.99
CA VAL A 64 5.28 8.21 1.71
C VAL A 64 5.51 9.38 2.66
N GLU A 65 5.70 10.55 2.07
CA GLU A 65 5.87 11.80 2.81
C GLU A 65 4.64 12.65 2.56
N GLU A 66 3.93 12.96 3.61
CA GLU A 66 2.63 13.61 3.52
C GLU A 66 2.58 14.80 4.46
N THR A 67 1.92 15.86 4.03
CA THR A 67 1.75 17.08 4.82
C THR A 67 1.24 16.74 6.21
N ASN A 68 1.95 17.21 7.24
CA ASN A 68 1.59 17.07 8.66
C ASN A 68 1.59 15.63 9.17
N HIS A 69 2.32 14.72 8.49
CA HIS A 69 2.43 13.33 8.93
C HIS A 69 3.90 12.93 8.99
N ALA A 70 4.22 12.02 9.88
CA ALA A 70 5.53 11.37 9.87
C ALA A 70 5.63 10.48 8.63
N PRO A 71 6.85 10.25 8.12
CA PRO A 71 7.00 9.34 6.97
C PRO A 71 6.47 7.95 7.29
N VAL A 72 5.83 7.33 6.29
CA VAL A 72 5.32 5.98 6.41
C VAL A 72 6.02 5.11 5.38
N TYR A 73 6.47 3.93 5.79
CA TYR A 73 7.21 3.01 4.94
C TYR A 73 6.31 1.86 4.54
N TYR A 74 6.13 1.68 3.24
CA TYR A 74 5.30 0.61 2.67
C TYR A 74 6.21 -0.48 2.15
N ILE A 75 5.91 -1.72 2.52
CA ILE A 75 6.76 -2.88 2.30
C ILE A 75 6.06 -3.82 1.32
N PRO A 76 6.76 -4.33 0.28
CA PRO A 76 6.16 -5.32 -0.61
C PRO A 76 5.66 -6.53 0.17
N PHE A 77 4.47 -7.02 -0.20
CA PHE A 77 3.93 -8.21 0.48
C PHE A 77 4.88 -9.40 0.40
N ASP A 78 5.67 -9.51 -0.67
CA ASP A 78 6.63 -10.60 -0.80
C ASP A 78 7.70 -10.58 0.29
N ASP A 79 7.92 -9.45 0.93
CA ASP A 79 8.91 -9.30 1.98
C ASP A 79 8.31 -9.34 3.39
N ILE A 80 7.03 -9.71 3.48
CA ILE A 80 6.32 -9.87 4.74
C ILE A 80 6.03 -11.35 4.95
N ASP A 81 6.19 -11.83 6.18
CA ASP A 81 5.80 -13.20 6.51
C ASP A 81 4.27 -13.25 6.57
N GLU A 82 3.66 -13.65 5.46
CA GLU A 82 2.22 -13.63 5.33
C GLU A 82 1.53 -14.67 6.20
N GLN A 83 2.26 -15.67 6.69
CA GLN A 83 1.68 -16.64 7.60
C GLN A 83 1.28 -16.03 8.93
N LEU A 84 1.86 -14.87 9.25
CA LEU A 84 1.52 -14.15 10.47
C LEU A 84 0.32 -13.22 10.29
N LEU A 85 -0.16 -13.04 9.07
CA LEU A 85 -1.24 -12.11 8.76
C LEU A 85 -2.60 -12.82 8.77
N THR A 86 -3.57 -12.19 9.42
CA THR A 86 -4.97 -12.64 9.39
C THR A 86 -5.80 -11.47 8.88
N PRO A 87 -6.60 -11.66 7.82
CA PRO A 87 -7.42 -10.56 7.30
C PRO A 87 -8.37 -10.03 8.36
N SER A 88 -8.49 -8.71 8.42
CA SER A 88 -9.42 -8.02 9.29
C SER A 88 -10.62 -7.56 8.48
N THR A 89 -11.77 -7.40 9.14
CA THR A 89 -12.94 -6.83 8.50
C THR A 89 -12.92 -5.31 8.51
N HIS A 90 -11.95 -4.72 9.19
CA HIS A 90 -11.83 -3.26 9.27
C HIS A 90 -11.46 -2.66 7.92
N VAL A 91 -12.11 -1.56 7.57
CA VAL A 91 -11.88 -0.84 6.31
C VAL A 91 -11.97 0.65 6.60
N THR A 92 -11.07 1.43 6.03
CA THR A 92 -11.14 2.89 6.10
C THR A 92 -10.99 3.46 4.70
N ARG A 93 -11.26 4.75 4.55
CA ARG A 93 -11.10 5.43 3.27
C ARG A 93 -10.32 6.69 3.49
N CYS A 94 -9.30 6.87 2.65
CA CYS A 94 -8.46 8.07 2.65
C CYS A 94 -8.76 8.83 1.36
N PRO A 95 -9.13 10.10 1.42
CA PRO A 95 -9.45 10.85 0.19
C PRO A 95 -8.26 11.09 -0.72
N PHE A 96 -7.04 10.82 -0.23
CA PHE A 96 -5.83 11.01 -1.02
C PHE A 96 -5.23 9.70 -1.52
N LYS A 97 -5.50 8.56 -0.85
CA LYS A 97 -4.86 7.29 -1.18
C LYS A 97 -5.83 6.21 -1.63
N GLY A 98 -7.05 6.18 -1.07
CA GLY A 98 -8.05 5.21 -1.46
C GLY A 98 -8.61 4.43 -0.29
N LYS A 99 -9.13 3.26 -0.59
CA LYS A 99 -9.70 2.36 0.41
C LYS A 99 -8.57 1.55 1.05
N ALA A 100 -8.48 1.61 2.36
CA ALA A 100 -7.49 0.86 3.12
C ALA A 100 -8.09 -0.43 3.67
N ARG A 101 -7.40 -1.52 3.47
CA ARG A 101 -7.69 -2.82 4.04
C ARG A 101 -6.72 -3.07 5.17
N TYR A 102 -7.11 -3.92 6.15
CA TYR A 102 -6.31 -4.14 7.35
C TYR A 102 -6.10 -5.62 7.60
N TRP A 103 -5.03 -5.93 8.30
CA TRP A 103 -4.71 -7.29 8.78
C TRP A 103 -4.31 -7.24 10.23
N ASN A 104 -4.64 -8.33 10.94
CA ASN A 104 -4.14 -8.57 12.27
C ASN A 104 -2.84 -9.35 12.16
N LEU A 105 -1.98 -9.23 13.17
CA LEU A 105 -0.78 -10.05 13.27
C LEU A 105 -0.98 -11.07 14.38
N LYS A 106 -0.70 -12.33 14.08
CA LYS A 106 -0.77 -13.38 15.07
C LYS A 106 0.63 -13.88 15.38
N ILE A 107 1.10 -13.58 16.58
CA ILE A 107 2.44 -13.94 17.05
C ILE A 107 2.24 -14.93 18.19
N GLY A 108 2.40 -16.24 17.88
CA GLY A 108 2.08 -17.27 18.87
C GLY A 108 0.61 -17.19 19.24
N GLU A 109 0.34 -16.99 20.51
CA GLU A 109 -1.05 -16.86 20.99
C GLU A 109 -1.51 -15.41 21.07
N HIS A 110 -0.63 -14.48 20.78
CA HIS A 110 -0.93 -13.05 20.87
C HIS A 110 -1.39 -12.54 19.51
N GLU A 111 -2.54 -11.89 19.48
CA GLU A 111 -3.04 -11.29 18.26
C GLU A 111 -3.04 -9.76 18.40
N ILE A 112 -2.45 -9.08 17.42
CA ILE A 112 -2.38 -7.63 17.40
C ILE A 112 -3.37 -7.15 16.33
N ASP A 113 -4.44 -6.52 16.77
CA ASP A 113 -5.54 -6.14 15.89
C ASP A 113 -5.15 -4.99 14.99
N ASN A 114 -5.48 -5.12 13.70
CA ASN A 114 -5.34 -4.05 12.71
C ASN A 114 -3.95 -3.41 12.73
N ALA A 115 -2.94 -4.27 12.78
CA ALA A 115 -1.55 -3.82 12.87
C ALA A 115 -0.97 -3.42 11.51
N VAL A 116 -1.60 -3.87 10.43
CA VAL A 116 -1.10 -3.71 9.04
C VAL A 116 -2.21 -3.17 8.18
N TRP A 117 -1.85 -2.25 7.26
CA TRP A 117 -2.83 -1.77 6.29
C TRP A 117 -2.22 -1.67 4.91
N ALA A 118 -3.08 -1.70 3.89
CA ALA A 118 -2.67 -1.57 2.49
C ALA A 118 -3.79 -0.94 1.68
N TYR A 119 -3.38 -0.26 0.62
CA TYR A 119 -4.30 0.28 -0.39
C TYR A 119 -4.18 -0.61 -1.63
N GLU A 120 -5.08 -1.58 -1.78
CA GLU A 120 -4.98 -2.55 -2.87
C GLU A 120 -5.25 -1.93 -4.22
N THR A 121 -6.13 -0.93 -4.26
CA THR A 121 -6.44 -0.18 -5.48
C THR A 121 -6.29 1.32 -5.18
N PRO A 122 -5.05 1.79 -5.03
CA PRO A 122 -4.83 3.19 -4.66
C PRO A 122 -5.21 4.13 -5.78
N TYR A 123 -5.47 5.39 -5.42
CA TYR A 123 -5.72 6.43 -6.42
C TYR A 123 -4.49 6.66 -7.29
N ASP A 124 -4.73 7.28 -8.46
CA ASP A 124 -3.70 7.48 -9.48
C ASP A 124 -2.43 8.13 -8.96
N GLU A 125 -2.57 9.06 -8.02
CA GLU A 125 -1.42 9.81 -7.50
C GLU A 125 -0.47 8.96 -6.66
N VAL A 126 -0.90 7.79 -6.21
CA VAL A 126 -0.10 6.91 -5.36
C VAL A 126 -0.19 5.45 -5.82
N LEU A 127 -0.23 5.23 -7.14
CA LEU A 127 -0.34 3.88 -7.70
C LEU A 127 0.78 2.96 -7.25
N GLU A 128 1.94 3.49 -6.92
CA GLU A 128 3.07 2.68 -6.48
C GLU A 128 2.82 1.98 -5.15
N LEU A 129 1.76 2.34 -4.42
CA LEU A 129 1.42 1.66 -3.16
C LEU A 129 0.71 0.32 -3.38
N ALA A 130 0.26 0.02 -4.60
CA ALA A 130 -0.37 -1.27 -4.88
C ALA A 130 0.63 -2.40 -4.61
N GLY A 131 0.18 -3.44 -3.91
CA GLY A 131 1.04 -4.57 -3.57
C GLY A 131 1.97 -4.35 -2.38
N LEU A 132 1.83 -3.21 -1.70
CA LEU A 132 2.65 -2.88 -0.53
C LEU A 132 1.76 -2.71 0.70
N ALA A 133 2.34 -2.91 1.88
CA ALA A 133 1.63 -2.74 3.14
C ALA A 133 2.47 -1.98 4.14
N ALA A 134 1.82 -1.28 5.03
CA ALA A 134 2.48 -0.53 6.09
C ALA A 134 2.06 -1.06 7.46
N PHE A 135 2.88 -0.77 8.47
CA PHE A 135 2.70 -1.25 9.83
C PHE A 135 2.57 -0.07 10.77
N PHE A 136 1.69 -0.19 11.75
CA PHE A 136 1.53 0.86 12.76
C PHE A 136 2.70 0.83 13.74
N PRO A 137 3.51 1.89 13.79
CA PRO A 137 4.71 1.89 14.65
C PRO A 137 4.39 1.94 16.14
N ASN A 138 3.15 2.26 16.50
CA ASN A 138 2.72 2.20 17.90
C ASN A 138 2.25 0.81 18.31
N LYS A 139 2.21 -0.13 17.37
CA LYS A 139 1.77 -1.51 17.65
C LYS A 139 2.89 -2.52 17.47
N VAL A 140 3.83 -2.23 16.58
CA VAL A 140 4.97 -3.12 16.30
C VAL A 140 6.22 -2.28 16.15
N ALA A 141 7.39 -2.93 16.21
CA ALA A 141 8.67 -2.25 16.07
C ALA A 141 9.01 -2.12 14.58
N VAL A 142 9.09 -0.89 14.08
CA VAL A 142 9.51 -0.62 12.71
C VAL A 142 10.86 0.06 12.78
N GLU A 143 11.88 -0.56 12.17
CA GLU A 143 13.24 -0.05 12.20
C GLU A 143 13.70 0.26 10.78
N VAL A 144 14.29 1.43 10.62
CA VAL A 144 14.75 1.92 9.33
C VAL A 144 16.25 2.18 9.43
N SER A 145 17.01 1.69 8.46
CA SER A 145 18.44 1.90 8.43
C SER A 145 18.88 2.26 7.01
N ASP A 146 20.05 2.88 6.91
CA ASP A 146 20.57 3.37 5.63
C ASP A 146 21.17 2.27 4.77
N GLY A 147 20.79 1.06 4.98
CA GLY A 147 21.23 -0.04 4.13
C GLY A 147 22.60 -0.57 4.45
#